data_3ea97fe56ef717b0cc3efacc54d89f7b
#
_entry.id   3ea97fe56ef717b0cc3efacc54d89f7b
#
_cell.length_a   1.000
_cell.length_b   1.000
_cell.length_c   1.000
_cell.angle_alpha   90.00
_cell.angle_beta   90.00
_cell.angle_gamma   90.00
#
_symmetry.space_group_name_H-M   'P 1'
#
loop_
_entity.id
_entity.type
_entity.pdbx_description
1 polymer ?
#
loop_
_entity_poly.entity_id
_entity_poly.type
_entity_poly.pdbx_seq_one_letter_code
_entity_poly.pdbx_strand_id
1 'polypeptide(L)'
;DVIPGLKFGQEYYDDLLAKYTHKKELFLKGLDDLHIIHNDPEGAYYVLLDISEFGYDSDLKFCEDLTRLVGVGAVPGSSFFREPVNHLIRFHFAKKDETLLNALNRLESLRSKIPSRKRN
;
A
#
# COMPACT_ATOMS: atom_id res chain seq x y z
N ASP A 1 -6.22 -18.75 26.50
CA ASP A 1 -5.41 -18.70 27.39
C ASP A 1 -4.00 -18.92 27.10
N VAL A 2 -3.26 -18.61 27.95
CA VAL A 2 -1.90 -18.50 27.75
C VAL A 2 -1.20 -19.72 28.21
N ILE A 3 -0.32 -20.19 27.43
CA ILE A 3 0.51 -21.27 27.84
C ILE A 3 1.42 -20.76 28.94
N PRO A 4 1.45 -21.42 30.10
CA PRO A 4 2.28 -20.96 31.16
C PRO A 4 3.74 -20.88 30.73
N GLY A 5 4.36 -19.78 31.01
CA GLY A 5 5.74 -19.56 30.62
C GLY A 5 5.89 -18.87 29.29
N LEU A 6 4.83 -18.82 28.50
CA LEU A 6 4.83 -18.10 27.25
C LEU A 6 3.91 -16.93 27.37
N LYS A 7 4.23 -16.03 28.23
CA LYS A 7 3.39 -14.88 28.39
C LYS A 7 3.76 -13.83 27.42
N PHE A 8 2.88 -13.65 26.47
CA PHE A 8 2.94 -12.47 25.64
C PHE A 8 2.19 -11.42 26.40
N GLY A 9 2.84 -10.78 27.34
CA GLY A 9 2.19 -9.81 28.17
C GLY A 9 1.98 -8.50 27.46
N GLN A 10 1.60 -7.50 28.24
CA GLN A 10 1.28 -6.17 27.71
C GLN A 10 2.45 -5.58 26.93
N GLU A 11 3.66 -5.80 27.40
CA GLU A 11 4.84 -5.30 26.71
C GLU A 11 4.96 -5.83 25.27
N TYR A 12 4.63 -7.10 25.11
CA TYR A 12 4.70 -7.70 23.79
C TYR A 12 3.66 -7.06 22.84
N TYR A 13 2.44 -6.90 23.33
CA TYR A 13 1.39 -6.24 22.55
C TYR A 13 1.73 -4.80 22.24
N ASP A 14 2.26 -4.09 23.23
CA ASP A 14 2.62 -2.68 23.02
C ASP A 14 3.72 -2.56 21.99
N ASP A 15 4.67 -3.49 21.98
CA ASP A 15 5.75 -3.49 21.01
C ASP A 15 5.22 -3.76 19.60
N LEU A 16 4.33 -4.73 19.45
CA LEU A 16 3.73 -5.03 18.15
C LEU A 16 2.90 -3.85 17.65
N LEU A 17 2.14 -3.24 18.53
CA LEU A 17 1.31 -2.11 18.16
C LEU A 17 2.17 -0.91 17.76
N ALA A 18 3.26 -0.69 18.48
CA ALA A 18 4.16 0.40 18.16
C ALA A 18 4.79 0.20 16.78
N LYS A 19 5.18 -1.02 16.47
CA LYS A 19 5.77 -1.33 15.18
C LYS A 19 4.76 -1.14 14.05
N TYR A 20 3.54 -1.61 14.26
CA TYR A 20 2.47 -1.46 13.28
C TYR A 20 2.20 0.02 13.03
N THR A 21 2.02 0.78 14.10
CA THR A 21 1.72 2.21 14.02
C THR A 21 2.83 2.95 13.29
N HIS A 22 4.08 2.62 13.63
CA HIS A 22 5.23 3.25 12.99
C HIS A 22 5.23 3.04 11.47
N LYS A 23 5.06 1.81 11.04
CA LYS A 23 5.08 1.49 9.61
C LYS A 23 3.89 2.10 8.88
N LYS A 24 2.74 2.06 9.51
CA LYS A 24 1.53 2.65 8.95
C LYS A 24 1.71 4.16 8.76
N GLU A 25 2.14 4.84 9.81
CA GLU A 25 2.31 6.29 9.75
C GLU A 25 3.37 6.67 8.73
N LEU A 26 4.48 5.96 8.73
CA LEU A 26 5.56 6.25 7.78
C LEU A 26 5.07 6.15 6.34
N PHE A 27 4.40 5.05 6.01
CA PHE A 27 3.99 4.81 4.62
C PHE A 27 2.81 5.69 4.21
N LEU A 28 1.80 5.80 5.06
CA LEU A 28 0.62 6.59 4.73
C LEU A 28 0.93 8.08 4.64
N LYS A 29 1.81 8.57 5.52
CA LYS A 29 2.23 9.96 5.43
C LYS A 29 2.92 10.21 4.09
N GLY A 30 3.76 9.28 3.65
CA GLY A 30 4.41 9.41 2.36
C GLY A 30 3.43 9.42 1.21
N LEU A 31 2.39 8.57 1.29
CA LEU A 31 1.35 8.55 0.27
C LEU A 31 0.59 9.88 0.25
N ASP A 32 0.28 10.43 1.43
CA ASP A 32 -0.40 11.71 1.52
C ASP A 32 0.45 12.84 0.95
N ASP A 33 1.74 12.83 1.22
CA ASP A 33 2.66 13.83 0.70
C ASP A 33 2.71 13.77 -0.84
N LEU A 34 2.50 12.59 -1.40
CA LEU A 34 2.48 12.39 -2.85
C LEU A 34 1.09 12.56 -3.45
N HIS A 35 0.11 12.86 -2.61
CA HIS A 35 -1.28 13.04 -3.03
C HIS A 35 -1.86 11.79 -3.69
N ILE A 36 -1.48 10.62 -3.17
CA ILE A 36 -2.03 9.36 -3.61
C ILE A 36 -3.21 9.01 -2.70
N ILE A 37 -4.38 8.87 -3.29
CA ILE A 37 -5.59 8.57 -2.52
C ILE A 37 -5.54 7.13 -2.04
N HIS A 38 -5.83 6.92 -0.76
CA HIS A 38 -5.78 5.60 -0.16
C HIS A 38 -6.82 5.48 0.95
N ASN A 39 -7.09 4.25 1.36
CA ASN A 39 -7.98 4.02 2.49
C ASN A 39 -7.18 4.07 3.81
N ASP A 40 -7.89 3.91 4.92
CA ASP A 40 -7.27 3.77 6.24
C ASP A 40 -7.28 2.29 6.60
N PRO A 41 -6.11 1.63 6.61
CA PRO A 41 -6.04 0.19 6.87
C PRO A 41 -6.11 -0.11 8.37
N GLU A 42 -7.30 -0.22 8.89
CA GLU A 42 -7.49 -0.47 10.32
C GLU A 42 -7.05 -1.89 10.69
N GLY A 43 -5.89 -1.99 11.33
CA GLY A 43 -5.36 -3.25 11.82
C GLY A 43 -4.74 -4.16 10.79
N ALA A 44 -4.87 -3.84 9.51
CA ALA A 44 -4.28 -4.64 8.45
C ALA A 44 -2.95 -4.07 8.00
N TYR A 45 -2.09 -4.93 7.45
CA TYR A 45 -0.78 -4.52 6.97
C TYR A 45 -0.77 -4.22 5.47
N TYR A 46 -1.91 -3.93 4.89
CA TYR A 46 -1.97 -3.50 3.50
C TYR A 46 -2.90 -2.31 3.38
N VAL A 47 -2.62 -1.49 2.39
CA VAL A 47 -3.40 -0.29 2.10
C VAL A 47 -3.88 -0.37 0.66
N LEU A 48 -5.07 0.13 0.42
CA LEU A 48 -5.64 0.20 -0.92
C LEU A 48 -5.37 1.57 -1.48
N LEU A 49 -4.78 1.60 -2.67
CA LEU A 49 -4.49 2.85 -3.37
C LEU A 49 -5.51 3.01 -4.49
N ASP A 50 -6.08 4.20 -4.57
CA ASP A 50 -7.06 4.51 -5.62
C ASP A 50 -6.32 5.03 -6.84
N ILE A 51 -6.42 4.30 -7.94
CA ILE A 51 -5.72 4.63 -9.17
C ILE A 51 -6.64 5.18 -10.25
N SER A 52 -7.81 5.67 -9.85
CA SER A 52 -8.80 6.20 -10.78
C SER A 52 -8.26 7.33 -11.66
N GLU A 53 -7.37 8.14 -11.09
CA GLU A 53 -6.84 9.28 -11.82
C GLU A 53 -6.07 8.87 -13.09
N PHE A 54 -5.59 7.64 -13.15
CA PHE A 54 -4.77 7.19 -14.26
C PHE A 54 -5.60 6.67 -15.43
N GLY A 55 -6.90 6.43 -15.23
CA GLY A 55 -7.80 6.05 -16.31
C GLY A 55 -7.59 4.68 -16.91
N TYR A 56 -7.01 3.75 -16.16
CA TYR A 56 -6.82 2.38 -16.62
C TYR A 56 -8.11 1.59 -16.51
N ASP A 57 -8.36 0.75 -17.50
CA ASP A 57 -9.50 -0.16 -17.47
C ASP A 57 -9.21 -1.43 -16.67
N SER A 58 -7.94 -1.71 -16.44
CA SER A 58 -7.52 -2.92 -15.77
C SER A 58 -6.51 -2.59 -14.67
N ASP A 59 -6.83 -2.98 -13.45
CA ASP A 59 -5.91 -2.79 -12.33
C ASP A 59 -4.69 -3.73 -12.46
N LEU A 60 -4.88 -4.89 -13.10
CA LEU A 60 -3.76 -5.78 -13.36
C LEU A 60 -2.74 -5.11 -14.27
N LYS A 61 -3.23 -4.48 -15.35
CA LYS A 61 -2.35 -3.79 -16.27
C LYS A 61 -1.63 -2.64 -15.58
N PHE A 62 -2.32 -1.95 -14.69
CA PHE A 62 -1.69 -0.87 -13.93
C PHE A 62 -0.57 -1.42 -13.05
N CYS A 63 -0.82 -2.54 -12.37
CA CYS A 63 0.20 -3.16 -11.51
C CYS A 63 1.41 -3.60 -12.32
N GLU A 64 1.18 -4.11 -13.53
CA GLU A 64 2.28 -4.50 -14.41
C GLU A 64 3.13 -3.29 -14.80
N ASP A 65 2.47 -2.21 -15.19
CA ASP A 65 3.17 -0.99 -15.55
C ASP A 65 3.88 -0.37 -14.35
N LEU A 66 3.24 -0.41 -13.18
CA LEU A 66 3.84 0.10 -11.96
C LEU A 66 5.15 -0.62 -11.66
N THR A 67 5.13 -1.93 -11.75
CA THR A 67 6.33 -2.73 -11.50
C THR A 67 7.40 -2.45 -12.56
N ARG A 68 6.99 -2.40 -13.81
CA ARG A 68 7.93 -2.26 -14.92
C ARG A 68 8.50 -0.85 -15.05
N LEU A 69 7.67 0.16 -14.86
CA LEU A 69 8.08 1.55 -15.11
C LEU A 69 8.51 2.28 -13.86
N VAL A 70 7.90 1.98 -12.74
CA VAL A 70 8.16 2.70 -11.48
C VAL A 70 8.99 1.85 -10.53
N GLY A 71 8.88 0.53 -10.63
CA GLY A 71 9.64 -0.37 -9.79
C GLY A 71 9.01 -0.64 -8.44
N VAL A 72 7.68 -0.53 -8.36
CA VAL A 72 6.95 -0.79 -7.11
C VAL A 72 5.97 -1.91 -7.35
N GLY A 73 6.00 -2.92 -6.47
CA GLY A 73 5.11 -4.07 -6.57
C GLY A 73 3.82 -3.86 -5.81
N ALA A 74 2.71 -4.18 -6.44
CA ALA A 74 1.40 -4.11 -5.81
C ALA A 74 0.53 -5.22 -6.40
N VAL A 75 -0.57 -5.52 -5.72
CA VAL A 75 -1.50 -6.56 -6.14
C VAL A 75 -2.78 -5.92 -6.63
N PRO A 76 -3.33 -6.37 -7.78
CA PRO A 76 -4.59 -5.80 -8.26
C PRO A 76 -5.72 -6.03 -7.25
N GLY A 77 -6.54 -5.00 -7.05
CA GLY A 77 -7.67 -5.12 -6.15
C GLY A 77 -8.70 -6.12 -6.65
N SER A 78 -8.82 -6.27 -7.96
CA SER A 78 -9.78 -7.19 -8.55
C SER A 78 -9.53 -8.65 -8.17
N SER A 79 -8.28 -8.99 -7.81
CA SER A 79 -7.99 -10.36 -7.36
C SER A 79 -8.47 -10.61 -5.95
N PHE A 80 -9.01 -9.60 -5.31
CA PHE A 80 -9.38 -9.61 -3.90
C PHE A 80 -10.88 -9.47 -3.69
N PHE A 81 -11.57 -8.74 -4.57
CA PHE A 81 -12.99 -8.48 -4.44
C PHE A 81 -13.78 -9.36 -5.38
N ARG A 82 -15.00 -9.72 -4.94
CA ARG A 82 -15.89 -10.48 -5.79
C ARG A 82 -16.45 -9.66 -6.92
N GLU A 83 -16.66 -8.37 -6.63
CA GLU A 83 -17.20 -7.47 -7.65
C GLU A 83 -16.07 -6.94 -8.53
N PRO A 84 -16.40 -6.58 -9.78
CA PRO A 84 -15.36 -6.05 -10.67
C PRO A 84 -14.93 -4.67 -10.24
N VAL A 85 -13.86 -4.61 -9.50
CA VAL A 85 -13.27 -3.36 -9.03
C VAL A 85 -11.94 -3.19 -9.74
N ASN A 86 -11.84 -2.20 -10.60
CA ASN A 86 -10.65 -2.00 -11.43
C ASN A 86 -9.86 -0.75 -11.08
N HIS A 87 -10.25 -0.05 -10.02
CA HIS A 87 -9.62 1.23 -9.68
C HIS A 87 -8.81 1.18 -8.38
N LEU A 88 -8.60 -0.03 -7.83
CA LEU A 88 -7.86 -0.18 -6.58
C LEU A 88 -6.72 -1.16 -6.76
N ILE A 89 -5.60 -0.83 -6.15
CA ILE A 89 -4.49 -1.78 -6.02
C ILE A 89 -4.13 -1.87 -4.55
N ARG A 90 -3.55 -2.99 -4.16
CA ARG A 90 -3.23 -3.27 -2.77
C ARG A 90 -1.72 -3.29 -2.58
N PHE A 91 -1.26 -2.50 -1.62
CA PHE A 91 0.16 -2.46 -1.27
C PHE A 91 0.35 -2.95 0.16
N HIS A 92 1.28 -3.86 0.35
CA HIS A 92 1.57 -4.45 1.65
C HIS A 92 2.71 -3.67 2.30
N PHE A 93 2.51 -3.19 3.53
CA PHE A 93 3.53 -2.35 4.16
C PHE A 93 4.20 -2.98 5.38
N ALA A 94 4.03 -4.29 5.61
CA ALA A 94 4.78 -4.99 6.64
C ALA A 94 6.17 -5.30 6.10
N LYS A 95 6.94 -4.26 5.87
CA LYS A 95 8.27 -4.35 5.28
C LYS A 95 9.22 -3.49 6.10
N LYS A 96 10.50 -3.64 5.85
CA LYS A 96 11.50 -2.81 6.52
C LYS A 96 11.27 -1.34 6.15
N ASP A 97 11.61 -0.45 7.07
CA ASP A 97 11.49 0.98 6.82
C ASP A 97 12.20 1.39 5.55
N GLU A 98 13.40 0.88 5.35
CA GLU A 98 14.20 1.16 4.17
C GLU A 98 13.46 0.80 2.89
N THR A 99 12.77 -0.34 2.89
CA THR A 99 11.99 -0.79 1.74
C THR A 99 10.81 0.14 1.49
N LEU A 100 10.14 0.56 2.56
CA LEU A 100 9.00 1.47 2.44
C LEU A 100 9.43 2.83 1.93
N LEU A 101 10.54 3.35 2.45
CA LEU A 101 11.06 4.64 1.99
C LEU A 101 11.50 4.58 0.53
N ASN A 102 12.09 3.46 0.14
CA ASN A 102 12.50 3.26 -1.24
C ASN A 102 11.27 3.22 -2.17
N ALA A 103 10.21 2.55 -1.75
CA ALA A 103 8.98 2.52 -2.52
C ALA A 103 8.39 3.92 -2.67
N LEU A 104 8.34 4.69 -1.59
CA LEU A 104 7.84 6.06 -1.64
C LEU A 104 8.69 6.92 -2.56
N ASN A 105 9.99 6.75 -2.49
CA ASN A 105 10.90 7.49 -3.36
C ASN A 105 10.62 7.19 -4.83
N ARG A 106 10.40 5.93 -5.17
CA ARG A 106 10.07 5.54 -6.53
C ARG A 106 8.69 6.06 -6.96
N LEU A 107 7.75 6.09 -6.03
CA LEU A 107 6.41 6.60 -6.32
C LEU A 107 6.40 8.09 -6.63
N GLU A 108 7.46 8.82 -6.28
CA GLU A 108 7.56 10.23 -6.64
C GLU A 108 7.51 10.44 -8.16
N SER A 109 7.96 9.45 -8.92
CA SER A 109 7.96 9.55 -10.37
C SER A 109 6.71 8.92 -11.01
N LEU A 110 5.74 8.53 -10.18
CA LEU A 110 4.57 7.80 -10.66
C LEU A 110 3.87 8.51 -11.82
N ARG A 111 3.51 9.76 -11.61
CA ARG A 111 2.70 10.49 -12.59
C ARG A 111 3.46 10.88 -13.84
N SER A 112 4.79 10.94 -13.76
CA SER A 112 5.59 11.22 -14.94
C SER A 112 5.84 9.96 -15.76
N LYS A 113 5.90 8.81 -15.11
CA LYS A 113 6.17 7.55 -15.79
C LYS A 113 4.91 6.82 -16.23
N ILE A 114 3.80 7.08 -15.54
CA ILE A 114 2.50 6.53 -15.90
C ILE A 114 1.53 7.71 -16.01
N PRO A 115 1.52 8.40 -17.14
CA PRO A 115 0.62 9.53 -17.30
C PRO A 115 -0.83 9.08 -17.40
N SER A 116 -1.73 9.97 -17.00
CA SER A 116 -3.14 9.69 -17.01
C SER A 116 -3.64 9.39 -18.42
N ARG A 117 -4.49 8.37 -18.53
CA ARG A 117 -5.15 8.01 -19.79
C ARG A 117 -6.53 8.64 -19.90
N LYS A 118 -6.94 9.38 -18.87
CA LYS A 118 -8.25 10.01 -18.88
C LYS A 118 -8.29 11.12 -19.92
N ARG A 119 -9.43 11.22 -20.58
CA ARG A 119 -9.69 12.33 -21.45
C ARG A 119 -10.41 13.41 -20.66
N ASN A 120 -10.08 14.63 -20.94
CA ASN A 120 -10.76 15.76 -20.32
C ASN A 120 -12.01 16.12 -21.11
#